data_9d36272da7b208dd0f16e3395c627231
#
_entry.id   9d36272da7b208dd0f16e3395c627231
#
_cell.length_a   1.000
_cell.length_b   1.000
_cell.length_c   1.000
_cell.angle_alpha   90.00
_cell.angle_beta   90.00
_cell.angle_gamma   90.00
#
_symmetry.space_group_name_H-M   'P 1'
#
loop_
_entity.id
_entity.type
_entity.pdbx_description
1 polymer ?
#
loop_
_entity_poly.entity_id
_entity_poly.type
_entity_poly.pdbx_seq_one_letter_code
_entity_poly.pdbx_strand_id
1 'polypeptide(L)'
;GNMGEDSGTGVAFTRDPNTGQNKFYGEFLVNAQGEDVVAGIRTPQPVADMPKWNRAIHKELLGVKKTLEDHYAEMQDIEFTIERGKLYMLQTRSGKRTGLAAVKIACDLVKEKLIDEKEAVLRVPPNALTQLLLPSFNAAARGKANVLCSGINASPGAAVGKLAFTAEEARERKDAGESIILVRRETSPEDVDGMSA
;
A
#
# COMPACT_ATOMS: atom_id res chain seq x y z
N GLY A 1 -19.28 -7.67 -13.49
CA GLY A 1 -19.13 -8.23 -12.20
C GLY A 1 -20.37 -8.57 -11.38
N ASN A 2 -21.56 -7.99 -11.63
CA ASN A 2 -22.77 -8.19 -10.81
C ASN A 2 -23.81 -9.13 -11.45
N MET A 3 -23.35 -10.18 -12.13
CA MET A 3 -24.21 -11.13 -12.87
C MET A 3 -24.53 -12.43 -12.08
N GLY A 4 -24.35 -12.39 -10.77
CA GLY A 4 -24.59 -13.54 -9.87
C GLY A 4 -23.36 -13.94 -9.06
N GLU A 5 -23.51 -14.99 -8.26
CA GLU A 5 -22.50 -15.49 -7.30
C GLU A 5 -21.23 -16.07 -7.97
N ASP A 6 -21.28 -16.36 -9.25
CA ASP A 6 -20.16 -16.80 -10.10
C ASP A 6 -19.49 -15.65 -10.85
N SER A 7 -19.87 -14.41 -10.52
CA SER A 7 -19.38 -13.17 -11.10
C SER A 7 -18.78 -12.27 -10.02
N GLY A 8 -17.89 -11.37 -10.41
CA GLY A 8 -17.21 -10.48 -9.47
C GLY A 8 -16.33 -9.47 -10.18
N THR A 9 -15.71 -8.62 -9.39
CA THR A 9 -14.74 -7.62 -9.87
C THR A 9 -13.65 -7.43 -8.85
N GLY A 10 -12.48 -6.96 -9.26
CA GLY A 10 -11.39 -6.71 -8.35
C GLY A 10 -10.26 -5.87 -8.94
N VAL A 11 -9.41 -5.46 -8.03
CA VAL A 11 -8.18 -4.75 -8.31
C VAL A 11 -7.02 -5.46 -7.62
N ALA A 12 -5.88 -5.57 -8.27
CA ALA A 12 -4.73 -6.24 -7.68
C ALA A 12 -3.41 -5.70 -8.21
N PHE A 13 -2.39 -5.83 -7.38
CA PHE A 13 -1.00 -5.58 -7.72
C PHE A 13 -0.26 -6.90 -7.90
N THR A 14 0.58 -7.00 -8.88
CA THR A 14 1.38 -8.21 -9.13
C THR A 14 2.41 -8.46 -8.02
N ARG A 15 2.81 -7.41 -7.27
CA ARG A 15 3.62 -7.45 -6.04
C ARG A 15 2.99 -6.57 -4.98
N ASP A 16 3.31 -6.79 -3.71
CA ASP A 16 2.81 -5.94 -2.62
C ASP A 16 3.35 -4.50 -2.77
N PRO A 17 2.49 -3.50 -2.98
CA PRO A 17 2.89 -2.11 -3.21
C PRO A 17 3.48 -1.43 -1.97
N ASN A 18 3.29 -1.99 -0.78
CA ASN A 18 3.79 -1.43 0.47
C ASN A 18 5.18 -1.96 0.82
N THR A 19 5.42 -3.26 0.59
CA THR A 19 6.64 -3.96 1.00
C THR A 19 7.55 -4.35 -0.15
N GLY A 20 7.04 -4.40 -1.37
CA GLY A 20 7.75 -4.87 -2.56
C GLY A 20 7.89 -6.40 -2.65
N GLN A 21 7.31 -7.15 -1.74
CA GLN A 21 7.35 -8.61 -1.80
C GLN A 21 6.67 -9.12 -3.06
N ASN A 22 7.25 -10.15 -3.69
CA ASN A 22 6.64 -10.82 -4.85
C ASN A 22 5.44 -11.67 -4.41
N LYS A 23 4.41 -10.98 -3.93
CA LYS A 23 3.15 -11.56 -3.46
C LYS A 23 2.01 -10.85 -4.17
N PHE A 24 1.12 -11.62 -4.78
CA PHE A 24 -0.09 -11.09 -5.40
C PHE A 24 -0.96 -10.44 -4.34
N TYR A 25 -1.22 -9.15 -4.48
CA TYR A 25 -1.83 -8.30 -3.46
C TYR A 25 -3.02 -7.55 -4.06
N GLY A 26 -4.17 -7.55 -3.39
CA GLY A 26 -5.34 -6.84 -3.87
C GLY A 26 -6.62 -7.37 -3.27
N GLU A 27 -7.73 -6.91 -3.82
CA GLU A 27 -9.06 -7.15 -3.29
C GLU A 27 -10.04 -7.47 -4.41
N PHE A 28 -11.07 -8.24 -4.08
CA PHE A 28 -12.17 -8.55 -4.99
C PHE A 28 -13.51 -8.60 -4.25
N LEU A 29 -14.58 -8.38 -4.99
CA LEU A 29 -15.95 -8.51 -4.53
C LEU A 29 -16.72 -9.45 -5.44
N VAL A 30 -17.44 -10.40 -4.85
CA VAL A 30 -18.37 -11.28 -5.55
C VAL A 30 -19.67 -10.53 -5.80
N ASN A 31 -20.28 -10.77 -6.96
CA ASN A 31 -21.54 -10.16 -7.40
C ASN A 31 -21.57 -8.65 -7.20
N ALA A 32 -20.56 -7.96 -7.75
CA ALA A 32 -20.32 -6.53 -7.58
C ALA A 32 -19.83 -5.87 -8.86
N GLN A 33 -19.99 -4.55 -8.94
CA GLN A 33 -19.39 -3.70 -9.98
C GLN A 33 -18.07 -3.09 -9.49
N GLY A 34 -17.25 -2.55 -10.41
CA GLY A 34 -15.98 -1.91 -10.06
C GLY A 34 -16.14 -0.76 -9.06
N GLU A 35 -17.24 0.00 -9.18
CA GLU A 35 -17.58 1.11 -8.27
C GLU A 35 -17.81 0.63 -6.83
N ASP A 36 -18.36 -0.57 -6.63
CA ASP A 36 -18.59 -1.12 -5.29
C ASP A 36 -17.30 -1.39 -4.52
N VAL A 37 -16.22 -1.73 -5.24
CA VAL A 37 -14.88 -1.94 -4.65
C VAL A 37 -14.31 -0.63 -4.12
N VAL A 38 -14.52 0.48 -4.86
CA VAL A 38 -13.95 1.79 -4.55
C VAL A 38 -14.81 2.56 -3.56
N ALA A 39 -16.14 2.41 -3.63
CA ALA A 39 -17.09 3.16 -2.80
C ALA A 39 -17.14 2.70 -1.33
N GLY A 40 -16.54 1.55 -0.98
CA GLY A 40 -16.50 1.06 0.40
C GLY A 40 -17.85 0.63 0.98
N ILE A 41 -18.87 0.47 0.15
CA ILE A 41 -20.24 0.08 0.58
C ILE A 41 -20.26 -1.38 1.07
N ARG A 42 -19.41 -2.22 0.49
CA ARG A 42 -19.22 -3.62 0.86
C ARG A 42 -17.75 -3.85 1.18
N THR A 43 -17.46 -4.67 2.18
CA THR A 43 -16.08 -5.02 2.54
C THR A 43 -15.50 -5.99 1.50
N PRO A 44 -14.47 -5.59 0.73
CA PRO A 44 -13.83 -6.47 -0.23
C PRO A 44 -13.07 -7.61 0.48
N GLN A 45 -12.90 -8.71 -0.24
CA GLN A 45 -12.10 -9.85 0.21
C GLN A 45 -10.68 -9.76 -0.37
N PRO A 46 -9.64 -10.13 0.39
CA PRO A 46 -8.28 -10.22 -0.14
C PRO A 46 -8.21 -11.23 -1.30
N VAL A 47 -7.47 -10.88 -2.36
CA VAL A 47 -7.25 -11.81 -3.51
C VAL A 47 -6.64 -13.14 -3.06
N ALA A 48 -5.90 -13.13 -1.95
CA ALA A 48 -5.36 -14.35 -1.34
C ALA A 48 -6.45 -15.36 -0.91
N ASP A 49 -7.66 -14.89 -0.64
CA ASP A 49 -8.82 -15.73 -0.28
C ASP A 49 -9.63 -16.21 -1.49
N MET A 50 -9.35 -15.67 -2.68
CA MET A 50 -10.04 -16.06 -3.92
C MET A 50 -10.03 -17.58 -4.21
N PRO A 51 -9.00 -18.36 -3.86
CA PRO A 51 -9.03 -19.82 -4.03
C PRO A 51 -10.17 -20.53 -3.28
N LYS A 52 -10.70 -19.92 -2.20
CA LYS A 52 -11.84 -20.45 -1.45
C LYS A 52 -13.16 -20.26 -2.21
N TRP A 53 -13.24 -19.22 -3.02
CA TRP A 53 -14.38 -18.91 -3.86
C TRP A 53 -14.26 -19.55 -5.25
N ASN A 54 -13.14 -19.28 -5.97
CA ASN A 54 -12.90 -19.83 -7.31
C ASN A 54 -11.40 -20.06 -7.55
N ARG A 55 -10.95 -21.30 -7.39
CA ARG A 55 -9.55 -21.70 -7.54
C ARG A 55 -9.04 -21.58 -8.98
N ALA A 56 -9.93 -21.80 -9.98
CA ALA A 56 -9.56 -21.75 -11.40
C ALA A 56 -9.26 -20.31 -11.81
N ILE A 57 -10.10 -19.36 -11.45
CA ILE A 57 -9.90 -17.92 -11.69
C ILE A 57 -8.64 -17.42 -10.98
N HIS A 58 -8.41 -17.80 -9.73
CA HIS A 58 -7.17 -17.41 -9.04
C HIS A 58 -5.93 -17.92 -9.77
N LYS A 59 -5.93 -19.16 -10.26
CA LYS A 59 -4.82 -19.72 -11.03
C LYS A 59 -4.61 -18.96 -12.35
N GLU A 60 -5.69 -18.59 -13.03
CA GLU A 60 -5.64 -17.80 -14.26
C GLU A 60 -5.06 -16.41 -14.00
N LEU A 61 -5.48 -15.73 -12.93
CA LEU A 61 -4.92 -14.43 -12.51
C LEU A 61 -3.42 -14.51 -12.18
N LEU A 62 -2.96 -15.59 -11.56
CA LEU A 62 -1.51 -15.79 -11.35
C LEU A 62 -0.76 -15.99 -12.66
N GLY A 63 -1.38 -16.61 -13.68
CA GLY A 63 -0.84 -16.67 -15.03
C GLY A 63 -0.75 -15.30 -15.69
N VAL A 64 -1.80 -14.48 -15.58
CA VAL A 64 -1.83 -13.10 -16.05
C VAL A 64 -0.75 -12.27 -15.36
N LYS A 65 -0.63 -12.36 -14.02
CA LYS A 65 0.44 -11.71 -13.26
C LYS A 65 1.81 -11.97 -13.89
N LYS A 66 2.12 -13.25 -14.11
CA LYS A 66 3.41 -13.63 -14.69
C LYS A 66 3.59 -13.06 -16.09
N THR A 67 2.60 -13.19 -16.95
CA THR A 67 2.66 -12.66 -18.33
C THR A 67 2.91 -11.16 -18.35
N LEU A 68 2.24 -10.41 -17.49
CA LEU A 68 2.38 -8.96 -17.42
C LEU A 68 3.77 -8.55 -16.87
N GLU A 69 4.26 -9.19 -15.80
CA GLU A 69 5.60 -8.89 -15.29
C GLU A 69 6.71 -9.27 -16.29
N ASP A 70 6.59 -10.40 -16.98
CA ASP A 70 7.53 -10.81 -18.00
C ASP A 70 7.55 -9.84 -19.20
N HIS A 71 6.38 -9.31 -19.58
CA HIS A 71 6.23 -8.38 -20.72
C HIS A 71 6.72 -6.96 -20.41
N TYR A 72 6.27 -6.41 -19.27
CA TYR A 72 6.60 -5.03 -18.89
C TYR A 72 7.90 -4.92 -18.09
N ALA A 73 8.44 -6.05 -17.63
CA ALA A 73 9.57 -6.12 -16.69
C ALA A 73 9.36 -5.19 -15.47
N GLU A 74 8.11 -5.06 -14.98
CA GLU A 74 7.70 -4.13 -13.95
C GLU A 74 6.46 -4.63 -13.22
N MET A 75 6.34 -4.24 -11.92
CA MET A 75 5.13 -4.46 -11.13
C MET A 75 3.93 -3.78 -11.77
N GLN A 76 2.85 -4.50 -11.90
CA GLN A 76 1.61 -4.00 -12.51
C GLN A 76 0.49 -3.88 -11.49
N ASP A 77 -0.32 -2.83 -11.64
CA ASP A 77 -1.62 -2.62 -11.06
C ASP A 77 -2.66 -3.04 -12.10
N ILE A 78 -3.52 -3.96 -11.75
CA ILE A 78 -4.47 -4.59 -12.68
C ILE A 78 -5.91 -4.45 -12.18
N GLU A 79 -6.80 -4.21 -13.11
CA GLU A 79 -8.23 -4.24 -12.89
C GLU A 79 -8.83 -5.40 -13.69
N PHE A 80 -9.70 -6.17 -13.06
CA PHE A 80 -10.32 -7.34 -13.68
C PHE A 80 -11.78 -7.49 -13.29
N THR A 81 -12.52 -8.16 -14.15
CA THR A 81 -13.89 -8.60 -13.85
C THR A 81 -14.05 -10.08 -14.17
N ILE A 82 -14.95 -10.70 -13.45
CA ILE A 82 -15.35 -12.10 -13.68
C ILE A 82 -16.83 -12.08 -14.01
N GLU A 83 -17.20 -12.71 -15.11
CA GLU A 83 -18.56 -12.87 -15.53
C GLU A 83 -18.84 -14.35 -15.77
N ARG A 84 -19.76 -14.91 -14.97
CA ARG A 84 -20.17 -16.32 -15.07
C ARG A 84 -18.98 -17.28 -15.12
N GLY A 85 -18.06 -17.10 -14.18
CA GLY A 85 -16.86 -17.91 -14.05
C GLY A 85 -15.78 -17.69 -15.11
N LYS A 86 -15.89 -16.65 -15.96
CA LYS A 86 -14.90 -16.29 -16.95
C LYS A 86 -14.20 -14.98 -16.57
N LEU A 87 -12.85 -14.99 -16.60
CA LEU A 87 -12.01 -13.83 -16.29
C LEU A 87 -11.89 -12.91 -17.51
N TYR A 88 -11.94 -11.60 -17.24
CA TYR A 88 -11.67 -10.53 -18.19
C TYR A 88 -10.74 -9.50 -17.55
N MET A 89 -9.66 -9.18 -18.24
CA MET A 89 -8.78 -8.09 -17.86
C MET A 89 -9.32 -6.79 -18.42
N LEU A 90 -9.45 -5.77 -17.57
CA LEU A 90 -9.99 -4.47 -17.95
C LEU A 90 -8.88 -3.45 -18.17
N GLN A 91 -7.89 -3.41 -17.28
CA GLN A 91 -6.79 -2.45 -17.32
C GLN A 91 -5.54 -3.02 -16.67
N THR A 92 -4.38 -2.59 -17.19
CA THR A 92 -3.08 -2.74 -16.51
C THR A 92 -2.30 -1.44 -16.61
N ARG A 93 -1.53 -1.12 -15.57
CA ARG A 93 -0.65 0.04 -15.50
C ARG A 93 0.51 -0.23 -14.55
N SER A 94 1.58 0.57 -14.64
CA SER A 94 2.66 0.52 -13.66
C SER A 94 2.11 0.84 -12.27
N GLY A 95 2.34 -0.08 -11.31
CA GLY A 95 1.77 0.02 -9.97
C GLY A 95 2.41 1.16 -9.16
N LYS A 96 1.57 2.01 -8.56
CA LYS A 96 2.02 2.95 -7.52
C LYS A 96 2.49 2.18 -6.30
N ARG A 97 3.57 2.64 -5.65
CA ARG A 97 4.24 1.92 -4.56
C ARG A 97 4.97 2.86 -3.62
N THR A 98 5.24 2.40 -2.42
CA THR A 98 6.09 3.11 -1.46
C THR A 98 7.54 3.13 -1.91
N GLY A 99 8.36 4.05 -1.37
CA GLY A 99 9.81 4.09 -1.65
C GLY A 99 10.52 2.78 -1.29
N LEU A 100 10.16 2.16 -0.17
CA LEU A 100 10.69 0.85 0.24
C LEU A 100 10.38 -0.23 -0.80
N ALA A 101 9.13 -0.30 -1.23
CA ALA A 101 8.70 -1.25 -2.24
C ALA A 101 9.39 -0.99 -3.59
N ALA A 102 9.59 0.27 -3.99
CA ALA A 102 10.28 0.62 -5.22
C ALA A 102 11.71 0.06 -5.26
N VAL A 103 12.48 0.28 -4.20
CA VAL A 103 13.86 -0.26 -4.09
C VAL A 103 13.85 -1.79 -4.08
N LYS A 104 12.97 -2.39 -3.26
CA LYS A 104 12.88 -3.85 -3.16
C LYS A 104 12.52 -4.50 -4.50
N ILE A 105 11.53 -3.95 -5.21
CA ILE A 105 11.09 -4.46 -6.52
C ILE A 105 12.21 -4.32 -7.54
N ALA A 106 12.89 -3.16 -7.62
CA ALA A 106 14.00 -2.95 -8.55
C ALA A 106 15.13 -3.99 -8.31
N CYS A 107 15.52 -4.21 -7.05
CA CYS A 107 16.52 -5.21 -6.70
C CYS A 107 16.08 -6.64 -7.06
N ASP A 108 14.81 -6.98 -6.86
CA ASP A 108 14.30 -8.31 -7.19
C ASP A 108 14.22 -8.53 -8.70
N LEU A 109 13.81 -7.54 -9.48
CA LEU A 109 13.77 -7.60 -10.94
C LEU A 109 15.18 -7.81 -11.54
N VAL A 110 16.23 -7.23 -10.95
CA VAL A 110 17.63 -7.52 -11.34
C VAL A 110 17.99 -8.97 -11.04
N LYS A 111 17.68 -9.47 -9.84
CA LYS A 111 17.94 -10.87 -9.46
C LYS A 111 17.18 -11.86 -10.35
N GLU A 112 15.97 -11.51 -10.75
CA GLU A 112 15.12 -12.27 -11.65
C GLU A 112 15.57 -12.13 -13.13
N LYS A 113 16.58 -11.29 -13.43
CA LYS A 113 17.14 -11.00 -14.76
C LYS A 113 16.13 -10.39 -15.74
N LEU A 114 15.15 -9.67 -15.21
CA LEU A 114 14.17 -8.95 -16.01
C LEU A 114 14.68 -7.57 -16.42
N ILE A 115 15.55 -6.96 -15.61
CA ILE A 115 16.22 -5.67 -15.89
C ILE A 115 17.70 -5.74 -15.47
N ASP A 116 18.51 -4.81 -15.93
CA ASP A 116 19.87 -4.62 -15.47
C ASP A 116 19.96 -3.65 -14.28
N GLU A 117 21.15 -3.52 -13.66
CA GLU A 117 21.38 -2.66 -12.50
C GLU A 117 21.18 -1.17 -12.84
N LYS A 118 21.55 -0.75 -14.05
CA LYS A 118 21.39 0.63 -14.51
C LYS A 118 19.92 1.01 -14.61
N GLU A 119 19.14 0.15 -15.23
CA GLU A 119 17.69 0.32 -15.31
C GLU A 119 17.04 0.34 -13.93
N ALA A 120 17.46 -0.54 -13.02
CA ALA A 120 16.98 -0.59 -11.66
C ALA A 120 17.18 0.74 -10.92
N VAL A 121 18.36 1.37 -11.07
CA VAL A 121 18.64 2.70 -10.48
C VAL A 121 17.73 3.77 -11.07
N LEU A 122 17.50 3.76 -12.39
CA LEU A 122 16.65 4.74 -13.07
C LEU A 122 15.17 4.62 -12.66
N ARG A 123 14.72 3.44 -12.26
CA ARG A 123 13.32 3.19 -11.86
C ARG A 123 12.98 3.61 -10.44
N VAL A 124 13.97 3.90 -9.61
CA VAL A 124 13.76 4.37 -8.25
C VAL A 124 13.80 5.89 -8.21
N PRO A 125 12.66 6.58 -8.02
CA PRO A 125 12.64 8.02 -7.98
C PRO A 125 13.48 8.56 -6.82
N PRO A 126 14.29 9.62 -7.00
CA PRO A 126 15.12 10.18 -5.92
C PRO A 126 14.34 10.58 -4.66
N ASN A 127 13.13 11.10 -4.82
CA ASN A 127 12.26 11.46 -3.71
C ASN A 127 11.80 10.24 -2.89
N ALA A 128 11.72 9.05 -3.50
CA ALA A 128 11.44 7.83 -2.78
C ALA A 128 12.56 7.46 -1.80
N LEU A 129 13.82 7.75 -2.15
CA LEU A 129 14.97 7.53 -1.26
C LEU A 129 14.94 8.45 -0.04
N THR A 130 14.51 9.70 -0.21
CA THR A 130 14.35 10.64 0.91
C THR A 130 13.43 10.09 1.98
N GLN A 131 12.34 9.42 1.59
CA GLN A 131 11.42 8.77 2.53
C GLN A 131 12.08 7.62 3.31
N LEU A 132 13.03 6.90 2.70
CA LEU A 132 13.75 5.81 3.35
C LEU A 132 14.80 6.29 4.34
N LEU A 133 15.25 7.53 4.21
CA LEU A 133 16.21 8.15 5.12
C LEU A 133 15.55 8.78 6.35
N LEU A 134 14.23 8.82 6.40
CA LEU A 134 13.51 9.32 7.57
C LEU A 134 13.72 8.39 8.77
N PRO A 135 13.70 8.94 10.00
CA PRO A 135 13.80 8.15 11.22
C PRO A 135 12.75 7.03 11.26
N SER A 136 13.15 5.86 11.73
CA SER A 136 12.26 4.72 11.93
C SER A 136 12.54 4.05 13.28
N PHE A 137 11.52 3.45 13.87
CA PHE A 137 11.69 2.68 15.10
C PHE A 137 12.43 1.37 14.83
N ASN A 138 13.33 1.00 15.75
CA ASN A 138 13.90 -0.34 15.75
C ASN A 138 12.77 -1.38 15.85
N ALA A 139 12.77 -2.37 14.94
CA ALA A 139 11.71 -3.36 14.83
C ALA A 139 11.52 -4.18 16.13
N ALA A 140 12.61 -4.53 16.83
CA ALA A 140 12.56 -5.28 18.08
C ALA A 140 12.00 -4.42 19.23
N ALA A 141 12.35 -3.13 19.28
CA ALA A 141 11.80 -2.19 20.26
C ALA A 141 10.31 -1.94 20.02
N ARG A 142 9.90 -1.77 18.75
CA ARG A 142 8.50 -1.61 18.37
C ARG A 142 7.64 -2.81 18.78
N GLY A 143 8.15 -4.03 18.59
CA GLY A 143 7.44 -5.26 18.99
C GLY A 143 7.24 -5.43 20.50
N LYS A 144 8.03 -4.70 21.32
CA LYS A 144 7.93 -4.70 22.80
C LYS A 144 7.19 -3.50 23.35
N ALA A 145 6.88 -2.51 22.51
CA ALA A 145 6.21 -1.30 22.95
C ALA A 145 4.74 -1.55 23.30
N ASN A 146 4.25 -0.85 24.31
CA ASN A 146 2.83 -0.85 24.64
C ASN A 146 2.09 0.05 23.62
N VAL A 147 1.22 -0.55 22.81
CA VAL A 147 0.43 0.17 21.80
C VAL A 147 -0.77 0.80 22.51
N LEU A 148 -0.83 2.12 22.54
CA LEU A 148 -1.94 2.87 23.15
C LEU A 148 -3.12 3.02 22.17
N CYS A 149 -2.84 3.34 20.91
CA CYS A 149 -3.84 3.48 19.86
C CYS A 149 -3.21 3.27 18.48
N SER A 150 -4.06 3.21 17.45
CA SER A 150 -3.66 3.16 16.04
C SER A 150 -4.40 4.25 15.26
N GLY A 151 -3.75 4.80 14.25
CA GLY A 151 -4.31 5.82 13.36
C GLY A 151 -3.97 5.58 11.90
N ILE A 152 -4.59 6.36 11.03
CA ILE A 152 -4.30 6.35 9.59
C ILE A 152 -2.97 7.07 9.36
N ASN A 153 -2.08 6.43 8.62
CA ASN A 153 -0.77 6.96 8.26
C ASN A 153 -0.91 8.11 7.25
N ALA A 154 -0.55 9.32 7.64
CA ALA A 154 -0.61 10.49 6.75
C ALA A 154 0.78 10.88 6.21
N SER A 155 1.85 10.58 6.94
CA SER A 155 3.23 10.90 6.57
C SER A 155 4.18 9.79 7.00
N PRO A 156 5.25 9.50 6.24
CA PRO A 156 6.27 8.55 6.66
C PRO A 156 7.15 9.14 7.78
N GLY A 157 7.82 8.26 8.52
CA GLY A 157 8.75 8.62 9.58
C GLY A 157 8.34 8.10 10.95
N ALA A 158 9.11 8.49 11.96
CA ALA A 158 8.87 8.18 13.36
C ALA A 158 9.23 9.39 14.21
N ALA A 159 8.41 9.67 15.20
CA ALA A 159 8.64 10.74 16.15
C ALA A 159 8.60 10.21 17.60
N VAL A 160 9.38 10.83 18.45
CA VAL A 160 9.40 10.56 19.91
C VAL A 160 9.28 11.88 20.63
N GLY A 161 8.37 11.98 21.59
CA GLY A 161 8.16 13.21 22.35
C GLY A 161 7.17 13.02 23.49
N LYS A 162 7.01 14.07 24.27
CA LYS A 162 6.00 14.17 25.31
C LYS A 162 4.65 14.54 24.68
N LEU A 163 3.56 14.12 25.27
CA LEU A 163 2.23 14.40 24.73
C LEU A 163 1.81 15.83 25.03
N ALA A 164 1.20 16.49 24.06
CA ALA A 164 0.43 17.71 24.20
C ALA A 164 -0.95 17.52 23.58
N PHE A 165 -1.97 18.14 24.12
CA PHE A 165 -3.37 17.94 23.74
C PHE A 165 -4.00 19.15 23.05
N THR A 166 -3.29 20.29 23.05
CA THR A 166 -3.67 21.49 22.29
C THR A 166 -2.51 21.99 21.44
N ALA A 167 -2.83 22.71 20.36
CA ALA A 167 -1.82 23.28 19.46
C ALA A 167 -0.95 24.33 20.19
N GLU A 168 -1.58 25.12 21.06
CA GLU A 168 -0.88 26.14 21.89
C GLU A 168 0.13 25.47 22.84
N GLU A 169 -0.30 24.46 23.60
CA GLU A 169 0.61 23.71 24.49
C GLU A 169 1.77 23.09 23.72
N ALA A 170 1.50 22.50 22.56
CA ALA A 170 2.54 21.90 21.73
C ALA A 170 3.58 22.95 21.31
N ARG A 171 3.14 24.12 20.88
CA ARG A 171 4.00 25.23 20.44
C ARG A 171 4.82 25.79 21.59
N GLU A 172 4.19 26.12 22.72
CA GLU A 172 4.88 26.67 23.89
C GLU A 172 6.00 25.75 24.38
N ARG A 173 5.69 24.44 24.47
CA ARG A 173 6.66 23.45 24.95
C ARG A 173 7.76 23.16 23.94
N LYS A 174 7.47 23.25 22.64
CA LYS A 174 8.51 23.21 21.62
C LYS A 174 9.44 24.40 21.70
N ASP A 175 8.89 25.61 21.88
CA ASP A 175 9.69 26.83 22.03
C ASP A 175 10.57 26.77 23.30
N ALA A 176 10.16 26.02 24.31
CA ALA A 176 10.96 25.67 25.47
C ALA A 176 12.00 24.56 25.23
N GLY A 177 12.11 24.03 23.99
CA GLY A 177 13.10 23.02 23.58
C GLY A 177 12.69 21.58 23.83
N GLU A 178 11.43 21.30 24.12
CA GLU A 178 10.92 19.94 24.27
C GLU A 178 10.55 19.31 22.93
N SER A 179 10.75 17.99 22.80
CA SER A 179 10.16 17.21 21.70
C SER A 179 8.73 16.85 22.05
N ILE A 180 7.77 17.21 21.22
CA ILE A 180 6.35 17.10 21.50
C ILE A 180 5.65 16.25 20.43
N ILE A 181 4.63 15.48 20.85
CA ILE A 181 3.67 14.82 19.99
C ILE A 181 2.30 15.40 20.29
N LEU A 182 1.72 16.11 19.33
CA LEU A 182 0.35 16.61 19.44
C LEU A 182 -0.64 15.45 19.25
N VAL A 183 -1.52 15.26 20.22
CA VAL A 183 -2.58 14.25 20.18
C VAL A 183 -3.93 14.95 20.20
N ARG A 184 -4.69 14.75 19.13
CA ARG A 184 -6.03 15.31 18.96
C ARG A 184 -7.02 14.18 18.63
N ARG A 185 -8.26 14.38 18.96
CA ARG A 185 -9.34 13.50 18.51
C ARG A 185 -9.50 13.58 16.98
N GLU A 186 -9.48 14.82 16.47
CA GLU A 186 -9.46 15.16 15.06
C GLU A 186 -8.55 16.37 14.89
N THR A 187 -7.75 16.41 13.85
CA THR A 187 -6.93 17.57 13.52
C THR A 187 -7.74 18.53 12.64
N SER A 188 -7.59 19.83 12.91
CA SER A 188 -8.21 20.92 12.14
C SER A 188 -7.14 21.82 11.52
N PRO A 189 -7.48 22.71 10.59
CA PRO A 189 -6.55 23.71 10.09
C PRO A 189 -5.94 24.61 11.18
N GLU A 190 -6.63 24.80 12.28
CA GLU A 190 -6.18 25.58 13.45
C GLU A 190 -5.05 24.86 14.22
N ASP A 191 -4.93 23.55 14.07
CA ASP A 191 -3.88 22.76 14.73
C ASP A 191 -2.53 22.77 13.95
N VAL A 192 -2.45 23.41 12.76
CA VAL A 192 -1.25 23.40 11.89
C VAL A 192 0.00 23.87 12.60
N ASP A 193 -0.10 24.93 13.40
CA ASP A 193 1.04 25.45 14.16
C ASP A 193 1.53 24.43 15.20
N GLY A 194 0.61 23.76 15.88
CA GLY A 194 0.93 22.69 16.83
C GLY A 194 1.44 21.40 16.14
N MET A 195 1.01 21.12 14.91
CA MET A 195 1.52 19.99 14.12
C MET A 195 2.95 20.24 13.60
N SER A 196 3.34 21.48 13.47
CA SER A 196 4.68 21.91 13.06
C SER A 196 5.66 22.00 14.24
N ALA A 197 5.17 21.75 15.43
CA ALA A 197 5.93 21.80 16.67
C ALA A 197 6.88 20.61 16.90
#